data_db1e91c740bc1a8d0c4e5f4d86ff9816
#
_entry.id   db1e91c740bc1a8d0c4e5f4d86ff9816
#
_cell.length_a   1.000
_cell.length_b   1.000
_cell.length_c   1.000
_cell.angle_alpha   90.00
_cell.angle_beta   90.00
_cell.angle_gamma   90.00
#
_symmetry.space_group_name_H-M   'P 1'
#
loop_
_entity.id
_entity.type
_entity.pdbx_description
1 polymer ?
#
loop_
_entity_poly.entity_id
_entity_poly.type
_entity_poly.pdbx_seq_one_letter_code
_entity_poly.pdbx_strand_id
1 'polypeptide(L)'
;MKRLLAACLLTLALLLAACGSPVDKEYAGWTVTVRGDGIEGEQTYTLAELAALPEARFAAVYSVINNWPTVTSYAAEGVKLAAILERAGVADTAQTITVGSEDGYRASFTRQQLLESEQFSFPNCGENGEGAEPVSPIIAYNWKQGGTDIADAKPDAPCLVLGQTDWLQHNNPVFVEGVTYIEVSDESAQWPPPFLWPEQAAYRVGDKIKLQHDAYSNVKIYYTLDGSEPDVYSAMYNPSTYQPELNAPIEVTGDMTVRAFVSGYGKADSETVEFRIEVEE
;
A
#
# COMPACT_ATOMS: atom_id res chain seq x y z
N MET A 1 18.87 -3.37 -49.78
CA MET A 1 17.75 -3.30 -48.82
C MET A 1 18.16 -3.36 -47.36
N LYS A 2 19.08 -4.22 -46.90
CA LYS A 2 19.51 -4.32 -45.49
C LYS A 2 20.17 -3.07 -44.87
N ARG A 3 20.82 -2.22 -45.68
CA ARG A 3 21.48 -0.98 -45.20
C ARG A 3 20.54 0.20 -44.98
N LEU A 4 19.38 0.23 -45.65
CA LEU A 4 18.35 1.26 -45.44
C LEU A 4 17.52 1.01 -44.17
N LEU A 5 17.30 -0.24 -43.78
CA LEU A 5 16.60 -0.58 -42.52
C LEU A 5 17.42 -0.20 -41.25
N ALA A 6 18.76 -0.36 -41.34
CA ALA A 6 19.63 0.03 -40.21
C ALA A 6 19.67 1.55 -40.01
N ALA A 7 19.58 2.34 -41.08
CA ALA A 7 19.55 3.79 -40.98
C ALA A 7 18.22 4.33 -40.42
N CYS A 8 17.08 3.68 -40.72
CA CYS A 8 15.77 4.05 -40.17
C CYS A 8 15.65 3.74 -38.65
N LEU A 9 16.25 2.64 -38.20
CA LEU A 9 16.28 2.30 -36.74
C LEU A 9 17.15 3.27 -35.92
N LEU A 10 18.28 3.73 -36.53
CA LEU A 10 19.14 4.70 -35.84
C LEU A 10 18.51 6.11 -35.77
N THR A 11 17.75 6.51 -36.82
CA THR A 11 17.05 7.80 -36.82
C THR A 11 15.83 7.80 -35.91
N LEU A 12 15.17 6.66 -35.71
CA LEU A 12 14.05 6.57 -34.74
C LEU A 12 14.56 6.64 -33.30
N ALA A 13 15.71 6.05 -33.00
CA ALA A 13 16.36 6.15 -31.70
C ALA A 13 16.85 7.59 -31.38
N LEU A 14 17.27 8.35 -32.41
CA LEU A 14 17.69 9.74 -32.26
C LEU A 14 16.52 10.72 -32.10
N LEU A 15 15.32 10.40 -32.60
CA LEU A 15 14.13 11.22 -32.44
C LEU A 15 13.50 11.09 -31.05
N LEU A 16 13.71 9.98 -30.34
CA LEU A 16 13.31 9.80 -28.94
C LEU A 16 14.21 10.57 -27.96
N ALA A 17 15.43 10.93 -28.37
CA ALA A 17 16.37 11.71 -27.56
C ALA A 17 16.12 13.23 -27.56
N ALA A 18 15.13 13.72 -28.34
CA ALA A 18 14.84 15.16 -28.47
C ALA A 18 13.74 15.66 -27.51
N CYS A 19 12.97 14.78 -26.85
CA CYS A 19 12.13 15.15 -25.71
C CYS A 19 12.97 15.00 -24.45
N GLY A 20 13.29 16.08 -23.77
CA GLY A 20 14.01 16.03 -22.48
C GLY A 20 13.31 15.05 -21.53
N SER A 21 14.09 14.28 -20.78
CA SER A 21 13.55 13.41 -19.72
C SER A 21 12.70 14.25 -18.76
N PRO A 22 11.51 13.79 -18.36
CA PRO A 22 10.74 14.46 -17.30
C PRO A 22 11.39 14.31 -15.93
N VAL A 23 12.36 13.41 -15.80
CA VAL A 23 13.14 13.19 -14.57
C VAL A 23 14.30 14.15 -14.53
N ASP A 24 14.51 14.81 -13.38
CA ASP A 24 15.64 15.68 -13.14
C ASP A 24 16.98 14.94 -13.37
N LYS A 25 18.00 15.67 -13.83
CA LYS A 25 19.31 15.10 -14.15
C LYS A 25 19.98 14.41 -12.95
N GLU A 26 19.72 14.89 -11.75
CA GLU A 26 20.23 14.30 -10.50
C GLU A 26 19.73 12.88 -10.32
N TYR A 27 18.46 12.62 -10.64
CA TYR A 27 17.81 11.31 -10.44
C TYR A 27 17.64 10.49 -11.71
N ALA A 28 17.94 11.03 -12.89
CA ALA A 28 17.75 10.38 -14.18
C ALA A 28 18.47 9.02 -14.29
N GLY A 29 19.66 8.91 -13.68
CA GLY A 29 20.47 7.69 -13.62
C GLY A 29 20.15 6.76 -12.45
N TRP A 30 19.20 7.10 -11.58
CA TRP A 30 18.78 6.24 -10.47
C TRP A 30 18.20 4.94 -11.02
N THR A 31 18.61 3.81 -10.47
CA THR A 31 18.19 2.49 -10.96
C THR A 31 17.15 1.84 -10.05
N VAL A 32 16.19 1.19 -10.67
CA VAL A 32 15.21 0.31 -10.03
C VAL A 32 15.35 -1.07 -10.65
N THR A 33 15.58 -2.07 -9.80
CA THR A 33 15.75 -3.46 -10.20
C THR A 33 14.49 -4.25 -9.87
N VAL A 34 13.90 -4.91 -10.87
CA VAL A 34 12.81 -5.87 -10.69
C VAL A 34 13.39 -7.27 -10.67
N ARG A 35 13.10 -8.06 -9.64
CA ARG A 35 13.66 -9.40 -9.40
C ARG A 35 12.69 -10.31 -8.67
N GLY A 36 13.03 -11.58 -8.52
CA GLY A 36 12.27 -12.58 -7.75
C GLY A 36 11.85 -13.77 -8.62
N ASP A 37 11.09 -14.69 -8.05
CA ASP A 37 10.64 -15.92 -8.72
C ASP A 37 9.43 -15.70 -9.65
N GLY A 38 8.73 -14.57 -9.51
CA GLY A 38 7.65 -14.15 -10.42
C GLY A 38 8.12 -13.48 -11.71
N ILE A 39 9.40 -13.55 -12.07
CA ILE A 39 9.97 -12.94 -13.28
C ILE A 39 11.08 -13.82 -13.86
N GLU A 40 11.22 -13.84 -15.21
CA GLU A 40 12.34 -14.53 -15.88
C GLU A 40 13.61 -13.66 -15.87
N GLY A 41 14.44 -13.85 -14.85
CA GLY A 41 15.69 -13.12 -14.64
C GLY A 41 15.47 -11.71 -14.08
N GLU A 42 16.55 -11.09 -13.65
CA GLU A 42 16.54 -9.75 -13.08
C GLU A 42 16.56 -8.68 -14.18
N GLN A 43 15.75 -7.64 -14.02
CA GLN A 43 15.64 -6.51 -14.95
C GLN A 43 15.95 -5.20 -14.22
N THR A 44 16.90 -4.42 -14.72
CA THR A 44 17.28 -3.13 -14.14
C THR A 44 16.99 -2.00 -15.13
N TYR A 45 16.35 -0.95 -14.65
CA TYR A 45 15.98 0.23 -15.44
C TYR A 45 16.43 1.49 -14.72
N THR A 46 16.84 2.50 -15.47
CA THR A 46 16.97 3.87 -14.93
C THR A 46 15.60 4.54 -14.86
N LEU A 47 15.43 5.50 -13.96
CA LEU A 47 14.21 6.32 -13.90
C LEU A 47 13.93 7.03 -15.21
N ALA A 48 14.97 7.50 -15.90
CA ALA A 48 14.83 8.13 -17.21
C ALA A 48 14.25 7.16 -18.26
N GLU A 49 14.68 5.89 -18.26
CA GLU A 49 14.13 4.84 -19.15
C GLU A 49 12.69 4.49 -18.82
N LEU A 50 12.33 4.42 -17.54
CA LEU A 50 10.96 4.16 -17.11
C LEU A 50 10.03 5.33 -17.45
N ALA A 51 10.47 6.55 -17.25
CA ALA A 51 9.68 7.76 -17.52
C ALA A 51 9.64 8.14 -19.01
N ALA A 52 10.40 7.46 -19.89
CA ALA A 52 10.41 7.73 -21.34
C ALA A 52 9.07 7.39 -22.01
N LEU A 53 8.24 6.52 -21.41
CA LEU A 53 6.93 6.13 -21.95
C LEU A 53 5.84 7.07 -21.39
N PRO A 54 5.30 8.00 -22.21
CA PRO A 54 4.31 8.97 -21.70
C PRO A 54 3.07 8.34 -21.08
N GLU A 55 2.59 7.21 -21.61
CA GLU A 55 1.43 6.45 -21.14
C GLU A 55 1.66 5.80 -19.76
N ALA A 56 2.91 5.55 -19.42
CA ALA A 56 3.27 5.02 -18.10
C ALA A 56 3.34 6.10 -17.01
N ARG A 57 3.39 7.38 -17.37
CA ARG A 57 3.45 8.48 -16.44
C ARG A 57 2.10 8.76 -15.81
N PHE A 58 2.11 9.14 -14.54
CA PHE A 58 0.93 9.54 -13.80
C PHE A 58 1.28 10.62 -12.78
N ALA A 59 0.36 11.54 -12.57
CA ALA A 59 0.51 12.61 -11.59
C ALA A 59 -0.82 12.88 -10.89
N ALA A 60 -0.79 12.97 -9.57
CA ALA A 60 -1.95 13.28 -8.76
C ALA A 60 -1.54 13.84 -7.38
N VAL A 61 -2.52 14.39 -6.67
CA VAL A 61 -2.42 14.63 -5.24
C VAL A 61 -3.07 13.44 -4.56
N TYR A 62 -2.32 12.74 -3.71
CA TYR A 62 -2.77 11.56 -2.98
C TYR A 62 -3.19 11.95 -1.57
N SER A 63 -4.33 11.48 -1.12
CA SER A 63 -4.72 11.52 0.28
C SER A 63 -3.98 10.47 1.08
N VAL A 64 -3.64 10.78 2.33
CA VAL A 64 -2.78 9.94 3.15
C VAL A 64 -3.21 9.99 4.61
N ILE A 65 -3.29 8.83 5.25
CA ILE A 65 -3.40 8.69 6.70
C ILE A 65 -2.18 7.93 7.21
N ASN A 66 -1.52 8.47 8.23
CA ASN A 66 -0.42 7.80 8.91
C ASN A 66 -0.91 6.96 10.11
N ASN A 67 0.01 6.25 10.78
CA ASN A 67 -0.32 5.43 11.96
C ASN A 67 -0.83 6.23 13.17
N TRP A 68 -0.67 7.55 13.18
CA TRP A 68 -1.18 8.47 14.21
C TRP A 68 -2.53 9.09 13.82
N PRO A 69 -3.37 8.46 13.03
CA PRO A 69 -4.40 8.91 12.07
C PRO A 69 -4.34 10.41 11.70
N THR A 70 -3.12 10.89 11.41
CA THR A 70 -2.97 12.24 10.88
C THR A 70 -3.17 12.20 9.38
N VAL A 71 -4.15 13.00 8.92
CA VAL A 71 -4.44 13.18 7.50
C VAL A 71 -3.44 14.18 6.92
N THR A 72 -2.88 13.86 5.78
CA THR A 72 -2.03 14.74 4.97
C THR A 72 -2.23 14.42 3.49
N SER A 73 -1.46 15.05 2.62
CA SER A 73 -1.46 14.81 1.18
C SER A 73 -0.04 14.62 0.66
N TYR A 74 0.08 14.00 -0.52
CA TYR A 74 1.30 13.94 -1.30
C TYR A 74 1.01 14.39 -2.73
N ALA A 75 1.59 15.50 -3.16
CA ALA A 75 1.65 15.84 -4.58
C ALA A 75 2.76 15.01 -5.21
N ALA A 76 2.43 14.17 -6.20
CA ALA A 76 3.41 13.24 -6.77
C ALA A 76 3.21 13.03 -8.27
N GLU A 77 4.33 13.00 -8.99
CA GLU A 77 4.44 12.62 -10.40
C GLU A 77 5.47 11.50 -10.53
N GLY A 78 5.13 10.44 -11.27
CA GLY A 78 5.99 9.27 -11.40
C GLY A 78 5.59 8.34 -12.52
N VAL A 79 6.11 7.12 -12.44
CA VAL A 79 5.81 6.01 -13.34
C VAL A 79 4.87 5.03 -12.64
N LYS A 80 3.77 4.66 -13.30
CA LYS A 80 2.83 3.65 -12.79
C LYS A 80 3.57 2.35 -12.50
N LEU A 81 3.39 1.83 -11.30
CA LEU A 81 4.02 0.58 -10.89
C LEU A 81 3.62 -0.58 -11.82
N ALA A 82 2.35 -0.65 -12.20
CA ALA A 82 1.86 -1.65 -13.15
C ALA A 82 2.65 -1.64 -14.46
N ALA A 83 2.98 -0.46 -15.02
CA ALA A 83 3.75 -0.34 -16.25
C ALA A 83 5.22 -0.79 -16.06
N ILE A 84 5.80 -0.59 -14.90
CA ILE A 84 7.14 -1.10 -14.56
C ILE A 84 7.14 -2.63 -14.55
N LEU A 85 6.16 -3.24 -13.89
CA LEU A 85 6.03 -4.69 -13.77
C LEU A 85 5.71 -5.35 -15.13
N GLU A 86 4.82 -4.76 -15.93
CA GLU A 86 4.52 -5.20 -17.28
C GLU A 86 5.78 -5.17 -18.17
N ARG A 87 6.53 -4.05 -18.14
CA ARG A 87 7.78 -3.91 -18.89
C ARG A 87 8.84 -4.94 -18.47
N ALA A 88 8.89 -5.28 -17.21
CA ALA A 88 9.80 -6.29 -16.68
C ALA A 88 9.36 -7.72 -17.02
N GLY A 89 8.14 -7.92 -17.53
CA GLY A 89 7.62 -9.25 -17.85
C GLY A 89 7.25 -10.05 -16.61
N VAL A 90 6.74 -9.37 -15.56
CA VAL A 90 6.26 -10.06 -14.35
C VAL A 90 5.08 -10.95 -14.70
N ALA A 91 5.15 -12.21 -14.26
CA ALA A 91 4.12 -13.21 -14.52
C ALA A 91 2.79 -12.85 -13.82
N ASP A 92 1.67 -13.25 -14.45
CA ASP A 92 0.34 -13.08 -13.84
C ASP A 92 0.15 -13.94 -12.57
N THR A 93 1.01 -14.95 -12.39
CA THR A 93 1.05 -15.81 -11.18
C THR A 93 1.67 -15.14 -9.97
N ALA A 94 2.44 -14.06 -10.15
CA ALA A 94 3.06 -13.33 -9.03
C ALA A 94 1.99 -12.83 -8.06
N GLN A 95 2.06 -13.29 -6.81
CA GLN A 95 1.06 -13.01 -5.75
C GLN A 95 1.51 -11.92 -4.79
N THR A 96 2.82 -11.79 -4.58
CA THR A 96 3.39 -10.81 -3.65
C THR A 96 4.35 -9.88 -4.36
N ILE A 97 4.26 -8.60 -4.05
CA ILE A 97 5.12 -7.53 -4.59
C ILE A 97 5.71 -6.77 -3.41
N THR A 98 7.03 -6.77 -3.30
CA THR A 98 7.76 -6.02 -2.27
C THR A 98 8.56 -4.91 -2.92
N VAL A 99 8.33 -3.67 -2.51
CA VAL A 99 9.11 -2.51 -2.91
C VAL A 99 10.05 -2.14 -1.79
N GLY A 100 11.32 -1.88 -2.09
CA GLY A 100 12.31 -1.59 -1.08
C GLY A 100 13.42 -0.64 -1.51
N SER A 101 14.16 -0.16 -0.52
CA SER A 101 15.30 0.74 -0.64
C SER A 101 16.59 0.12 -0.08
N GLU A 102 17.73 0.73 -0.38
CA GLU A 102 19.06 0.24 0.08
C GLU A 102 19.25 0.35 1.59
N ASP A 103 18.53 1.23 2.27
CA ASP A 103 18.56 1.40 3.72
C ASP A 103 17.87 0.24 4.48
N GLY A 104 17.23 -0.67 3.74
CA GLY A 104 16.51 -1.83 4.25
C GLY A 104 15.04 -1.59 4.53
N TYR A 105 14.54 -0.35 4.35
CA TYR A 105 13.10 -0.12 4.44
C TYR A 105 12.39 -0.75 3.25
N ARG A 106 11.28 -1.45 3.52
CA ARG A 106 10.51 -2.13 2.50
C ARG A 106 9.04 -2.27 2.90
N ALA A 107 8.17 -2.31 1.91
CA ALA A 107 6.76 -2.60 2.06
C ALA A 107 6.35 -3.72 1.11
N SER A 108 5.57 -4.68 1.60
CA SER A 108 5.04 -5.79 0.82
C SER A 108 3.54 -5.62 0.63
N PHE A 109 3.06 -6.11 -0.50
CA PHE A 109 1.66 -6.04 -0.92
C PHE A 109 1.27 -7.36 -1.56
N THR A 110 0.01 -7.74 -1.42
CA THR A 110 -0.53 -8.73 -2.35
C THR A 110 -0.75 -8.08 -3.71
N ARG A 111 -0.77 -8.90 -4.78
CA ARG A 111 -1.14 -8.45 -6.12
C ARG A 111 -2.47 -7.70 -6.12
N GLN A 112 -3.46 -8.24 -5.39
CA GLN A 112 -4.77 -7.61 -5.24
C GLN A 112 -4.66 -6.21 -4.65
N GLN A 113 -3.92 -6.03 -3.54
CA GLN A 113 -3.79 -4.73 -2.85
C GLN A 113 -3.15 -3.66 -3.73
N LEU A 114 -2.21 -4.02 -4.59
CA LEU A 114 -1.37 -3.05 -5.30
C LEU A 114 -1.79 -2.82 -6.76
N LEU A 115 -2.31 -3.86 -7.43
CA LEU A 115 -2.56 -3.83 -8.88
C LEU A 115 -4.03 -4.03 -9.27
N GLU A 116 -4.81 -4.78 -8.49
CA GLU A 116 -6.15 -5.20 -8.89
C GLU A 116 -7.26 -4.41 -8.18
N SER A 117 -7.02 -3.94 -6.96
CA SER A 117 -7.96 -3.07 -6.27
C SER A 117 -7.89 -1.66 -6.83
N GLU A 118 -9.05 -1.07 -7.10
CA GLU A 118 -9.12 0.35 -7.43
C GLU A 118 -8.66 1.19 -6.23
N GLN A 119 -7.84 2.19 -6.51
CA GLN A 119 -7.31 3.09 -5.50
C GLN A 119 -7.73 4.52 -5.79
N PHE A 120 -7.99 5.26 -4.73
CA PHE A 120 -8.50 6.62 -4.80
C PHE A 120 -7.68 7.57 -3.94
N SER A 121 -7.74 8.85 -4.28
CA SER A 121 -7.46 9.97 -3.42
C SER A 121 -8.79 10.56 -2.93
N PHE A 122 -8.92 10.78 -1.64
CA PHE A 122 -10.14 11.26 -1.00
C PHE A 122 -9.93 12.71 -0.51
N PRO A 123 -10.62 13.71 -1.10
CA PRO A 123 -10.51 15.10 -0.63
C PRO A 123 -10.91 15.28 0.83
N ASN A 124 -11.87 14.46 1.30
CA ASN A 124 -12.36 14.45 2.68
C ASN A 124 -11.82 13.22 3.45
N CYS A 125 -10.56 12.85 3.18
CA CYS A 125 -9.90 11.71 3.81
C CYS A 125 -10.00 11.78 5.34
N GLY A 126 -10.36 10.68 5.97
CA GLY A 126 -10.61 10.60 7.41
C GLY A 126 -12.03 11.02 7.84
N GLU A 127 -12.84 11.62 6.96
CA GLU A 127 -14.21 12.07 7.26
C GLU A 127 -15.26 11.30 6.46
N ASN A 128 -15.10 11.25 5.14
CA ASN A 128 -16.00 10.53 4.23
C ASN A 128 -15.34 10.27 2.86
N GLY A 129 -16.00 9.44 2.05
CA GLY A 129 -15.53 9.08 0.71
C GLY A 129 -16.00 10.01 -0.42
N GLU A 130 -16.63 11.15 -0.12
CA GLU A 130 -17.15 12.04 -1.15
C GLU A 130 -16.04 12.69 -1.97
N GLY A 131 -16.23 12.76 -3.28
CA GLY A 131 -15.25 13.37 -4.20
C GLY A 131 -14.02 12.51 -4.45
N ALA A 132 -14.08 11.19 -4.16
CA ALA A 132 -13.00 10.27 -4.46
C ALA A 132 -12.56 10.34 -5.92
N GLU A 133 -11.27 10.50 -6.16
CA GLU A 133 -10.66 10.53 -7.49
C GLU A 133 -9.76 9.30 -7.68
N PRO A 134 -9.90 8.55 -8.79
CA PRO A 134 -9.08 7.37 -9.02
C PRO A 134 -7.60 7.74 -9.21
N VAL A 135 -6.73 7.01 -8.54
CA VAL A 135 -5.26 7.17 -8.66
C VAL A 135 -4.59 5.84 -8.87
N SER A 136 -3.35 5.87 -9.34
CA SER A 136 -2.54 4.66 -9.56
C SER A 136 -1.35 4.64 -8.61
N PRO A 137 -0.91 3.47 -8.10
CA PRO A 137 0.40 3.32 -7.47
C PRO A 137 1.52 3.71 -8.44
N ILE A 138 2.46 4.55 -7.97
CA ILE A 138 3.58 5.04 -8.78
C ILE A 138 4.91 4.93 -8.03
N ILE A 139 5.98 4.82 -8.79
CA ILE A 139 7.31 5.22 -8.32
C ILE A 139 7.47 6.68 -8.73
N ALA A 140 7.27 7.57 -7.77
CA ALA A 140 7.35 9.02 -7.96
C ALA A 140 8.81 9.46 -8.10
N TYR A 141 9.09 10.37 -9.03
CA TYR A 141 10.38 11.05 -9.21
C TYR A 141 10.29 12.55 -8.92
N ASN A 142 9.08 13.08 -8.85
CA ASN A 142 8.76 14.40 -8.30
C ASN A 142 7.70 14.20 -7.24
N TRP A 143 7.94 14.64 -6.02
CA TRP A 143 6.94 14.51 -4.96
C TRP A 143 7.15 15.52 -3.83
N LYS A 144 6.10 15.73 -3.04
CA LYS A 144 6.15 16.55 -1.83
C LYS A 144 5.07 16.15 -0.84
N GLN A 145 5.50 15.79 0.35
CA GLN A 145 4.59 15.62 1.49
C GLN A 145 3.97 16.96 1.88
N GLY A 146 2.65 16.95 2.13
CA GLY A 146 1.88 18.17 2.40
C GLY A 146 1.58 19.01 1.15
N GLY A 147 1.96 18.55 -0.05
CA GLY A 147 1.59 19.20 -1.31
C GLY A 147 0.11 19.04 -1.60
N THR A 148 -0.57 20.13 -1.91
CA THR A 148 -2.02 20.18 -2.21
C THR A 148 -2.33 20.47 -3.67
N ASP A 149 -1.31 20.77 -4.45
CA ASP A 149 -1.37 20.95 -5.90
C ASP A 149 -0.23 20.17 -6.54
N ILE A 150 -0.45 19.60 -7.73
CA ILE A 150 0.60 18.86 -8.44
C ILE A 150 1.84 19.71 -8.74
N ALA A 151 1.68 21.02 -8.88
CA ALA A 151 2.79 21.96 -9.03
C ALA A 151 3.70 22.06 -7.80
N ASP A 152 3.26 21.56 -6.66
CA ASP A 152 4.09 21.47 -5.44
C ASP A 152 5.14 20.36 -5.55
N ALA A 153 4.89 19.32 -6.35
CA ALA A 153 5.82 18.21 -6.54
C ALA A 153 7.17 18.70 -7.09
N LYS A 154 8.26 18.24 -6.48
CA LYS A 154 9.63 18.64 -6.84
C LYS A 154 10.47 17.37 -7.03
N PRO A 155 11.57 17.45 -7.82
CA PRO A 155 12.53 16.39 -7.94
C PRO A 155 13.03 15.92 -6.58
N ASP A 156 12.97 14.61 -6.34
CA ASP A 156 13.47 13.97 -5.12
C ASP A 156 13.81 12.50 -5.41
N ALA A 157 14.44 11.82 -4.45
CA ALA A 157 14.70 10.39 -4.51
C ALA A 157 13.40 9.63 -4.80
N PRO A 158 13.43 8.56 -5.62
CA PRO A 158 12.20 7.88 -6.01
C PRO A 158 11.44 7.34 -4.81
N CYS A 159 10.13 7.60 -4.79
CA CYS A 159 9.25 7.20 -3.69
C CYS A 159 8.08 6.37 -4.20
N LEU A 160 7.78 5.24 -3.54
CA LEU A 160 6.52 4.54 -3.75
C LEU A 160 5.39 5.37 -3.12
N VAL A 161 4.44 5.78 -3.95
CA VAL A 161 3.22 6.49 -3.52
C VAL A 161 2.02 5.73 -4.05
N LEU A 162 1.02 5.51 -3.20
CA LEU A 162 -0.21 4.82 -3.56
C LEU A 162 -1.44 5.47 -2.92
N GLY A 163 -2.60 5.24 -3.54
CA GLY A 163 -3.88 5.68 -3.03
C GLY A 163 -4.40 4.82 -1.89
N GLN A 164 -5.67 4.96 -1.62
CA GLN A 164 -6.42 4.24 -0.60
C GLN A 164 -7.60 3.52 -1.26
N THR A 165 -7.99 2.36 -0.77
CA THR A 165 -9.21 1.65 -1.16
C THR A 165 -10.43 2.16 -0.37
N ASP A 166 -10.16 2.86 0.75
CA ASP A 166 -11.16 3.42 1.64
C ASP A 166 -10.63 4.72 2.29
N TRP A 167 -11.50 5.70 2.59
CA TRP A 167 -11.11 6.99 3.17
C TRP A 167 -10.55 6.92 4.60
N LEU A 168 -10.65 5.77 5.26
CA LEU A 168 -10.08 5.49 6.58
C LEU A 168 -8.79 4.65 6.50
N GLN A 169 -8.40 4.18 5.32
CA GLN A 169 -7.23 3.31 5.16
C GLN A 169 -5.92 4.07 5.46
N HIS A 170 -5.12 3.52 6.35
CA HIS A 170 -3.79 4.03 6.67
C HIS A 170 -2.79 3.54 5.62
N ASN A 171 -2.38 4.41 4.69
CA ASN A 171 -1.48 4.07 3.57
C ASN A 171 -0.05 4.63 3.71
N ASN A 172 0.19 5.66 4.51
CA ASN A 172 1.55 6.24 4.64
C ASN A 172 2.61 5.25 5.15
N PRO A 173 2.30 4.31 6.06
CA PRO A 173 3.32 3.38 6.58
C PRO A 173 3.93 2.45 5.52
N VAL A 174 3.36 2.40 4.31
CA VAL A 174 3.88 1.57 3.21
C VAL A 174 4.48 2.38 2.07
N PHE A 175 4.61 3.70 2.22
CA PHE A 175 5.40 4.52 1.30
C PHE A 175 6.89 4.23 1.54
N VAL A 176 7.62 4.00 0.44
CA VAL A 176 9.05 3.66 0.48
C VAL A 176 9.81 4.75 -0.25
N GLU A 177 10.61 5.50 0.49
CA GLU A 177 11.52 6.50 -0.08
C GLU A 177 12.84 5.86 -0.52
N GLY A 178 13.47 6.38 -1.57
CA GLY A 178 14.71 5.86 -2.09
C GLY A 178 14.58 4.48 -2.72
N VAL A 179 13.50 4.20 -3.45
CA VAL A 179 13.23 2.90 -4.07
C VAL A 179 14.38 2.49 -4.98
N THR A 180 14.94 1.30 -4.73
CA THR A 180 16.01 0.70 -5.56
C THR A 180 15.64 -0.66 -6.12
N TYR A 181 14.64 -1.34 -5.54
CA TYR A 181 14.20 -2.63 -6.06
C TYR A 181 12.70 -2.89 -5.87
N ILE A 182 12.19 -3.75 -6.73
CA ILE A 182 10.87 -4.36 -6.66
C ILE A 182 11.09 -5.86 -6.72
N GLU A 183 10.69 -6.59 -5.69
CA GLU A 183 10.79 -8.04 -5.62
C GLU A 183 9.41 -8.66 -5.79
N VAL A 184 9.26 -9.62 -6.68
CA VAL A 184 8.01 -10.30 -7.00
C VAL A 184 8.10 -11.77 -6.68
N SER A 185 7.05 -12.34 -6.09
CA SER A 185 7.01 -13.75 -5.70
C SER A 185 5.66 -14.38 -6.02
N ASP A 186 5.68 -15.66 -6.41
CA ASP A 186 4.49 -16.49 -6.60
C ASP A 186 3.88 -16.94 -5.26
N GLU A 187 4.56 -16.69 -4.15
CA GLU A 187 4.04 -17.03 -2.83
C GLU A 187 2.92 -16.09 -2.41
N SER A 188 1.84 -16.66 -1.89
CA SER A 188 0.75 -15.93 -1.22
C SER A 188 0.73 -16.24 0.26
N ALA A 189 0.34 -15.27 1.07
CA ALA A 189 0.17 -15.45 2.51
C ALA A 189 -1.12 -14.78 2.98
N GLN A 190 -1.68 -15.30 4.08
CA GLN A 190 -2.84 -14.76 4.76
C GLN A 190 -2.45 -14.39 6.19
N TRP A 191 -3.02 -13.33 6.73
CA TRP A 191 -2.84 -12.97 8.12
C TRP A 191 -3.47 -14.05 9.01
N PRO A 192 -2.82 -14.46 10.12
CA PRO A 192 -3.48 -15.21 11.17
C PRO A 192 -4.65 -14.39 11.75
N PRO A 193 -5.69 -15.03 12.28
CA PRO A 193 -6.76 -14.33 12.94
C PRO A 193 -6.30 -13.68 14.25
N PRO A 194 -7.05 -12.68 14.79
CA PRO A 194 -6.75 -12.07 16.08
C PRO A 194 -7.09 -13.04 17.22
N PHE A 195 -6.61 -12.73 18.41
CA PHE A 195 -6.96 -13.43 19.65
C PHE A 195 -7.39 -12.46 20.76
N LEU A 196 -8.14 -12.98 21.74
CA LEU A 196 -8.54 -12.21 22.91
C LEU A 196 -7.44 -12.23 23.99
N TRP A 197 -7.32 -11.11 24.70
CA TRP A 197 -6.47 -11.00 25.89
C TRP A 197 -7.18 -10.20 27.01
N PRO A 198 -7.18 -10.71 28.26
CA PRO A 198 -6.80 -12.06 28.63
C PRO A 198 -7.80 -13.09 28.09
N GLU A 199 -7.32 -14.27 27.74
CA GLU A 199 -8.18 -15.43 27.47
C GLU A 199 -8.60 -16.02 28.80
N GLN A 200 -9.91 -16.20 28.99
CA GLN A 200 -10.50 -16.74 30.23
C GLN A 200 -11.57 -17.79 29.89
N ALA A 201 -11.73 -18.75 30.79
CA ALA A 201 -12.76 -19.77 30.64
C ALA A 201 -14.19 -19.21 30.87
N ALA A 202 -14.30 -18.16 31.69
CA ALA A 202 -15.54 -17.42 31.94
C ALA A 202 -15.22 -15.99 32.31
N TYR A 203 -16.14 -15.10 32.07
CA TYR A 203 -16.00 -13.65 32.27
C TYR A 203 -17.05 -13.16 33.29
N ARG A 204 -16.87 -11.94 33.78
CA ARG A 204 -17.82 -11.24 34.63
C ARG A 204 -18.18 -9.91 34.01
N VAL A 205 -19.38 -9.42 34.29
CA VAL A 205 -19.76 -8.05 33.92
C VAL A 205 -18.76 -7.05 34.50
N GLY A 206 -18.23 -6.18 33.65
CA GLY A 206 -17.18 -5.21 33.99
C GLY A 206 -15.75 -5.66 33.68
N ASP A 207 -15.52 -6.93 33.32
CA ASP A 207 -14.23 -7.38 32.83
C ASP A 207 -13.84 -6.63 31.57
N LYS A 208 -12.53 -6.55 31.36
CA LYS A 208 -11.92 -5.82 30.23
C LYS A 208 -11.16 -6.79 29.33
N ILE A 209 -11.54 -6.85 28.07
CA ILE A 209 -10.84 -7.66 27.04
C ILE A 209 -10.22 -6.77 25.98
N LYS A 210 -9.19 -7.26 25.31
CA LYS A 210 -8.52 -6.64 24.18
C LYS A 210 -8.41 -7.61 23.02
N LEU A 211 -8.48 -7.09 21.82
CA LEU A 211 -8.09 -7.82 20.63
C LEU A 211 -6.58 -7.66 20.39
N GLN A 212 -5.89 -8.74 20.12
CA GLN A 212 -4.44 -8.78 19.97
C GLN A 212 -4.04 -9.56 18.70
N HIS A 213 -2.84 -9.25 18.21
CA HIS A 213 -2.21 -9.97 17.09
C HIS A 213 -0.68 -9.89 17.22
N ASP A 214 0.05 -10.96 16.84
CA ASP A 214 1.50 -10.99 16.98
C ASP A 214 2.20 -9.93 16.11
N ALA A 215 1.67 -9.65 14.91
CA ALA A 215 2.15 -8.59 14.03
C ALA A 215 1.46 -7.24 14.29
N TYR A 216 1.22 -6.90 15.54
CA TYR A 216 0.42 -5.75 15.99
C TYR A 216 0.74 -4.41 15.32
N SER A 217 2.00 -4.17 14.91
CA SER A 217 2.42 -2.93 14.25
C SER A 217 2.03 -2.84 12.77
N ASN A 218 1.68 -3.97 12.15
CA ASN A 218 1.47 -4.08 10.71
C ASN A 218 0.00 -4.25 10.33
N VAL A 219 -0.87 -4.42 11.33
CA VAL A 219 -2.26 -4.80 11.12
C VAL A 219 -3.24 -3.91 11.87
N LYS A 220 -4.48 -3.92 11.40
CA LYS A 220 -5.68 -3.43 12.06
C LYS A 220 -6.63 -4.60 12.27
N ILE A 221 -7.44 -4.54 13.31
CA ILE A 221 -8.44 -5.56 13.63
C ILE A 221 -9.81 -4.91 13.52
N TYR A 222 -10.64 -5.41 12.63
CA TYR A 222 -12.02 -4.98 12.49
C TYR A 222 -12.93 -5.93 13.24
N TYR A 223 -13.91 -5.40 13.97
CA TYR A 223 -14.73 -6.24 14.86
C TYR A 223 -16.16 -5.74 15.04
N THR A 224 -17.03 -6.67 15.43
CA THR A 224 -18.40 -6.42 15.90
C THR A 224 -18.56 -7.02 17.29
N LEU A 225 -19.57 -6.56 18.07
CA LEU A 225 -19.85 -7.04 19.44
C LEU A 225 -21.21 -7.76 19.53
N ASP A 226 -21.96 -7.80 18.44
CA ASP A 226 -23.32 -8.36 18.34
C ASP A 226 -23.37 -9.67 17.54
N GLY A 227 -22.18 -10.17 17.10
CA GLY A 227 -22.06 -11.38 16.29
C GLY A 227 -22.34 -11.18 14.81
N SER A 228 -22.60 -9.95 14.34
CA SER A 228 -22.66 -9.66 12.91
C SER A 228 -21.30 -9.84 12.24
N GLU A 229 -21.28 -10.09 10.92
CA GLU A 229 -20.03 -10.19 10.16
C GLU A 229 -19.34 -8.83 10.10
N PRO A 230 -18.08 -8.71 10.58
CA PRO A 230 -17.32 -7.47 10.48
C PRO A 230 -16.84 -7.21 9.04
N ASP A 231 -16.75 -5.95 8.69
CA ASP A 231 -16.16 -5.44 7.45
C ASP A 231 -15.21 -4.27 7.76
N VAL A 232 -14.63 -3.66 6.72
CA VAL A 232 -13.70 -2.52 6.86
C VAL A 232 -14.34 -1.24 7.40
N TYR A 233 -15.66 -1.17 7.49
CA TYR A 233 -16.42 -0.07 8.08
C TYR A 233 -16.87 -0.37 9.51
N SER A 234 -16.62 -1.59 10.00
CA SER A 234 -16.88 -1.98 11.38
C SER A 234 -15.94 -1.28 12.34
N ALA A 235 -16.20 -1.41 13.64
CA ALA A 235 -15.29 -0.86 14.65
C ALA A 235 -13.87 -1.38 14.43
N MET A 236 -12.89 -0.45 14.44
CA MET A 236 -11.49 -0.78 14.22
C MET A 236 -10.73 -0.77 15.56
N TYR A 237 -10.00 -1.82 15.83
CA TYR A 237 -9.04 -1.93 16.92
C TYR A 237 -7.62 -1.86 16.38
N ASN A 238 -6.84 -0.89 16.84
CA ASN A 238 -5.45 -0.72 16.43
C ASN A 238 -4.51 -1.07 17.60
N PRO A 239 -3.98 -2.29 17.67
CA PRO A 239 -3.19 -2.73 18.82
C PRO A 239 -1.84 -2.00 18.96
N SER A 240 -1.38 -1.27 17.94
CA SER A 240 -0.10 -0.54 17.94
C SER A 240 -0.21 0.93 18.33
N THR A 241 -1.41 1.49 18.47
CA THR A 241 -1.58 2.92 18.78
C THR A 241 -1.62 3.20 20.27
N TYR A 242 -1.25 4.43 20.64
CA TYR A 242 -1.45 4.99 21.98
C TYR A 242 -2.76 5.77 22.11
N GLN A 243 -3.57 5.86 21.05
CA GLN A 243 -4.86 6.56 21.08
C GLN A 243 -5.91 5.69 21.76
N PRO A 244 -6.48 6.13 22.92
CA PRO A 244 -7.38 5.29 23.70
C PRO A 244 -8.62 4.84 22.95
N GLU A 245 -9.16 5.67 22.08
CA GLU A 245 -10.34 5.38 21.26
C GLU A 245 -10.14 4.23 20.27
N LEU A 246 -8.90 3.97 19.88
CA LEU A 246 -8.55 2.93 18.90
C LEU A 246 -7.98 1.65 19.53
N ASN A 247 -7.67 1.64 20.82
CA ASN A 247 -7.17 0.46 21.54
C ASN A 247 -7.69 0.35 22.98
N ALA A 248 -8.78 1.03 23.29
CA ALA A 248 -9.43 0.88 24.59
C ALA A 248 -9.86 -0.56 24.82
N PRO A 249 -9.70 -1.09 26.03
CA PRO A 249 -10.27 -2.38 26.36
C PRO A 249 -11.78 -2.39 26.14
N ILE A 250 -12.30 -3.45 25.55
CA ILE A 250 -13.72 -3.70 25.37
C ILE A 250 -14.28 -4.17 26.70
N GLU A 251 -15.34 -3.53 27.19
CA GLU A 251 -15.99 -3.91 28.45
C GLU A 251 -17.00 -5.03 28.21
N VAL A 252 -16.93 -6.07 29.04
CA VAL A 252 -17.91 -7.16 29.06
C VAL A 252 -19.14 -6.65 29.79
N THR A 253 -20.25 -6.49 29.08
CA THR A 253 -21.52 -5.95 29.62
C THR A 253 -22.57 -7.03 29.86
N GLY A 254 -22.30 -8.27 29.50
CA GLY A 254 -23.16 -9.44 29.58
C GLY A 254 -22.66 -10.48 28.58
N ASP A 255 -23.46 -11.50 28.31
CA ASP A 255 -23.18 -12.43 27.23
C ASP A 255 -23.09 -11.67 25.92
N MET A 256 -22.01 -11.88 25.17
CA MET A 256 -21.78 -11.19 23.91
C MET A 256 -21.00 -12.06 22.94
N THR A 257 -21.15 -11.79 21.66
CA THR A 257 -20.42 -12.45 20.60
C THR A 257 -19.55 -11.44 19.87
N VAL A 258 -18.23 -11.57 20.04
CA VAL A 258 -17.25 -10.76 19.32
C VAL A 258 -16.84 -11.50 18.07
N ARG A 259 -17.04 -10.89 16.90
CA ARG A 259 -16.47 -11.40 15.64
C ARG A 259 -15.40 -10.44 15.15
N ALA A 260 -14.29 -10.96 14.67
CA ALA A 260 -13.17 -10.12 14.28
C ALA A 260 -12.31 -10.75 13.19
N PHE A 261 -11.74 -9.90 12.34
CA PHE A 261 -10.70 -10.29 11.38
C PHE A 261 -9.55 -9.28 11.39
N VAL A 262 -8.43 -9.70 10.84
CA VAL A 262 -7.20 -8.91 10.71
C VAL A 262 -7.01 -8.49 9.28
N SER A 263 -6.71 -7.20 9.06
CA SER A 263 -6.32 -6.64 7.76
C SER A 263 -5.01 -5.89 7.86
N GLY A 264 -4.20 -5.95 6.80
CA GLY A 264 -2.91 -5.27 6.69
C GLY A 264 -2.26 -5.53 5.36
N TYR A 265 -1.24 -4.72 5.03
CA TYR A 265 -0.52 -4.88 3.77
C TYR A 265 0.36 -6.13 3.76
N GLY A 266 0.60 -6.67 2.56
CA GLY A 266 1.52 -7.77 2.29
C GLY A 266 0.95 -9.18 2.43
N LYS A 267 -0.26 -9.30 2.97
CA LYS A 267 -0.98 -10.57 3.08
C LYS A 267 -2.46 -10.35 2.84
N ALA A 268 -3.18 -11.41 2.48
CA ALA A 268 -4.64 -11.40 2.46
C ALA A 268 -5.20 -11.24 3.89
N ASP A 269 -6.39 -10.68 4.01
CA ASP A 269 -7.09 -10.56 5.28
C ASP A 269 -7.27 -11.93 5.92
N SER A 270 -7.29 -11.98 7.25
CA SER A 270 -7.50 -13.24 7.97
C SER A 270 -8.93 -13.76 7.77
N GLU A 271 -9.13 -15.04 8.11
CA GLU A 271 -10.47 -15.53 8.39
C GLU A 271 -11.10 -14.74 9.54
N THR A 272 -12.42 -14.55 9.50
CA THR A 272 -13.18 -14.03 10.64
C THR A 272 -13.25 -15.08 11.73
N VAL A 273 -12.90 -14.72 12.94
CA VAL A 273 -13.06 -15.57 14.13
C VAL A 273 -14.18 -15.07 15.01
N GLU A 274 -14.80 -16.00 15.74
CA GLU A 274 -15.87 -15.74 16.67
C GLU A 274 -15.42 -16.09 18.11
N PHE A 275 -15.60 -15.13 19.02
CA PHE A 275 -15.37 -15.31 20.45
C PHE A 275 -16.71 -15.16 21.18
N ARG A 276 -17.15 -16.24 21.81
CA ARG A 276 -18.33 -16.20 22.67
C ARG A 276 -17.89 -15.88 24.09
N ILE A 277 -18.41 -14.77 24.60
CA ILE A 277 -18.19 -14.30 25.95
C ILE A 277 -19.42 -14.66 26.74
N GLU A 278 -19.27 -15.61 27.67
CA GLU A 278 -20.32 -16.02 28.60
C GLU A 278 -19.97 -15.47 29.97
N VAL A 279 -20.91 -14.85 30.66
CA VAL A 279 -20.69 -14.30 31.99
C VAL A 279 -21.17 -15.25 33.07
N GLU A 280 -20.36 -15.42 34.11
CA GLU A 280 -20.77 -16.13 35.31
C GLU A 280 -21.66 -15.24 36.17
N GLU A 281 -22.74 -15.82 36.75
CA GLU A 281 -23.66 -15.16 37.69
C GLU A 281 -22.98 -14.75 39.02
#